data_2be7506f06fd0f8291f165eb497f6ee5
#
_entry.id   2be7506f06fd0f8291f165eb497f6ee5
#
_cell.length_a   1.000
_cell.length_b   1.000
_cell.length_c   1.000
_cell.angle_alpha   90.00
_cell.angle_beta   90.00
_cell.angle_gamma   90.00
#
_symmetry.space_group_name_H-M   'P 1'
#
loop_
_entity.id
_entity.type
_entity.pdbx_description
1 polymer ?
#
loop_
_entity_poly.entity_id
_entity_poly.type
_entity_poly.pdbx_seq_one_letter_code
_entity_poly.pdbx_strand_id
1 'polypeptide(L)'
;IAEGPTIQQAHDRSLENDTNLQKIIELVGRFRKKDNETPIILMGYINNFLTYKDLINSSHKVGVDGVLVVDIPGELSLKAYGIDNEDLDIISLISPTTSKDRIQEIISNSSGFIYYITLRGVTGSSHLDEKEIEKNIHYIKSITSTPVMAGFGIKSKDDVQLLSSFSDGVVIGSSIVELIHKNSENKDFRELSDYISSMK
;
A
#
# COMPACT_ATOMS: atom_id res chain seq x y z
N ILE A 1 1.16 -1.13 -16.20
CA ILE A 1 1.56 -0.46 -14.95
C ILE A 1 0.28 -0.22 -14.17
N ALA A 2 0.19 -0.76 -12.97
CA ALA A 2 -1.01 -0.69 -12.14
C ALA A 2 -1.22 0.71 -11.50
N GLU A 3 -0.20 1.56 -11.58
CA GLU A 3 -0.15 2.86 -10.93
C GLU A 3 -0.53 3.95 -11.94
N GLY A 4 -1.32 4.90 -11.51
CA GLY A 4 -1.71 6.04 -12.36
C GLY A 4 -0.53 6.98 -12.66
N PRO A 5 -0.74 7.98 -13.55
CA PRO A 5 0.32 8.87 -14.04
C PRO A 5 1.06 9.63 -12.91
N THR A 6 0.39 9.97 -11.83
CA THR A 6 1.00 10.66 -10.66
C THR A 6 2.10 9.82 -10.03
N ILE A 7 1.83 8.54 -9.79
CA ILE A 7 2.81 7.64 -9.17
C ILE A 7 3.93 7.31 -10.16
N GLN A 8 3.60 7.13 -11.46
CA GLN A 8 4.61 6.94 -12.50
C GLN A 8 5.62 8.11 -12.53
N GLN A 9 5.12 9.35 -12.56
CA GLN A 9 5.98 10.54 -12.53
C GLN A 9 6.80 10.65 -11.24
N ALA A 10 6.27 10.17 -10.12
CA ALA A 10 7.03 10.12 -8.86
C ALA A 10 8.18 9.10 -8.93
N HIS A 11 7.95 7.94 -9.56
CA HIS A 11 9.00 6.97 -9.83
C HIS A 11 10.10 7.57 -10.72
N ASP A 12 9.74 8.24 -11.81
CA ASP A 12 10.70 8.87 -12.72
C ASP A 12 11.57 9.87 -11.97
N ARG A 13 10.97 10.76 -11.19
CA ARG A 13 11.73 11.71 -10.33
C ARG A 13 12.64 11.03 -9.32
N SER A 14 12.18 9.92 -8.75
CA SER A 14 12.96 9.15 -7.79
C SER A 14 14.20 8.52 -8.43
N LEU A 15 14.03 7.96 -9.63
CA LEU A 15 15.13 7.37 -10.41
C LEU A 15 16.13 8.42 -10.89
N GLU A 16 15.67 9.60 -11.34
CA GLU A 16 16.52 10.74 -11.69
C GLU A 16 17.41 11.22 -10.52
N ASN A 17 16.98 10.94 -9.28
CA ASN A 17 17.74 11.23 -8.07
C ASN A 17 18.52 10.01 -7.52
N ASP A 18 18.78 9.01 -8.36
CA ASP A 18 19.51 7.79 -8.00
C ASP A 18 18.93 7.06 -6.78
N THR A 19 17.62 7.13 -6.57
CA THR A 19 16.96 6.40 -5.50
C THR A 19 16.99 4.90 -5.79
N ASN A 20 17.41 4.14 -4.79
CA ASN A 20 17.44 2.68 -4.82
C ASN A 20 17.04 2.11 -3.47
N LEU A 21 16.86 0.80 -3.39
CA LEU A 21 16.39 0.16 -2.17
C LEU A 21 17.33 0.40 -0.98
N GLN A 22 18.64 0.45 -1.19
CA GLN A 22 19.61 0.75 -0.13
C GLN A 22 19.31 2.11 0.52
N LYS A 23 19.13 3.16 -0.29
CA LYS A 23 18.78 4.51 0.19
C LYS A 23 17.42 4.53 0.93
N ILE A 24 16.47 3.71 0.47
CA ILE A 24 15.16 3.57 1.14
C ILE A 24 15.33 2.94 2.52
N ILE A 25 16.09 1.87 2.65
CA ILE A 25 16.38 1.21 3.94
C ILE A 25 17.12 2.17 4.89
N GLU A 26 18.06 2.95 4.39
CA GLU A 26 18.75 3.99 5.18
C GLU A 26 17.75 5.08 5.65
N LEU A 27 16.77 5.44 4.81
CA LEU A 27 15.71 6.38 5.19
C LEU A 27 14.84 5.80 6.30
N VAL A 28 14.45 4.54 6.22
CA VAL A 28 13.72 3.82 7.28
C VAL A 28 14.51 3.88 8.59
N GLY A 29 15.79 3.52 8.56
CA GLY A 29 16.64 3.56 9.75
C GLY A 29 16.80 4.96 10.36
N ARG A 30 16.74 6.02 9.54
CA ARG A 30 16.71 7.42 10.03
C ARG A 30 15.35 7.77 10.66
N PHE A 31 14.26 7.32 10.06
CA PHE A 31 12.91 7.53 10.58
C PHE A 31 12.75 6.86 11.95
N ARG A 32 13.19 5.62 12.09
CA ARG A 32 13.12 4.84 13.33
C ARG A 32 13.86 5.44 14.53
N LYS A 33 14.80 6.35 14.30
CA LYS A 33 15.43 7.12 15.40
C LYS A 33 14.45 8.07 16.10
N LYS A 34 13.30 8.36 15.48
CA LYS A 34 12.31 9.32 16.00
C LYS A 34 10.94 8.69 16.23
N ASP A 35 10.64 7.60 15.53
CA ASP A 35 9.34 6.94 15.56
C ASP A 35 9.53 5.43 15.41
N ASN A 36 9.18 4.70 16.46
CA ASN A 36 9.25 3.23 16.51
C ASN A 36 7.86 2.57 16.47
N GLU A 37 6.79 3.35 16.35
CA GLU A 37 5.41 2.86 16.45
C GLU A 37 4.69 2.84 15.09
N THR A 38 4.93 3.85 14.24
CA THR A 38 4.27 3.92 12.93
C THR A 38 4.72 2.76 12.03
N PRO A 39 3.82 1.86 11.57
CA PRO A 39 4.19 0.78 10.68
C PRO A 39 4.78 1.28 9.36
N ILE A 40 5.82 0.60 8.86
CA ILE A 40 6.47 0.89 7.59
C ILE A 40 6.38 -0.34 6.69
N ILE A 41 5.70 -0.18 5.55
CA ILE A 41 5.56 -1.22 4.53
C ILE A 41 6.31 -0.81 3.27
N LEU A 42 7.19 -1.68 2.77
CA LEU A 42 7.84 -1.49 1.48
C LEU A 42 6.94 -2.01 0.36
N MET A 43 6.53 -1.12 -0.54
CA MET A 43 5.70 -1.46 -1.69
C MET A 43 6.51 -1.38 -2.98
N GLY A 44 6.43 -2.40 -3.82
CA GLY A 44 7.18 -2.42 -5.08
C GLY A 44 6.87 -3.61 -5.98
N TYR A 45 7.64 -3.74 -7.06
CA TYR A 45 7.55 -4.83 -8.03
C TYR A 45 8.50 -5.96 -7.67
N ILE A 46 8.16 -7.19 -8.04
CA ILE A 46 8.94 -8.39 -7.70
C ILE A 46 10.39 -8.30 -8.17
N ASN A 47 10.65 -7.73 -9.34
CA ASN A 47 12.02 -7.57 -9.85
C ASN A 47 12.93 -6.80 -8.90
N ASN A 48 12.41 -5.74 -8.25
CA ASN A 48 13.15 -4.97 -7.26
C ASN A 48 13.44 -5.82 -6.02
N PHE A 49 12.46 -6.59 -5.57
CA PHE A 49 12.61 -7.46 -4.41
C PHE A 49 13.60 -8.60 -4.67
N LEU A 50 13.57 -9.21 -5.85
CA LEU A 50 14.50 -10.29 -6.23
C LEU A 50 15.95 -9.78 -6.35
N THR A 51 16.15 -8.61 -6.94
CA THR A 51 17.48 -8.01 -7.08
C THR A 51 18.13 -7.75 -5.72
N TYR A 52 17.33 -7.42 -4.71
CA TYR A 52 17.79 -7.04 -3.37
C TYR A 52 17.24 -7.97 -2.27
N LYS A 53 17.02 -9.25 -2.56
CA LYS A 53 16.34 -10.18 -1.65
C LYS A 53 16.99 -10.26 -0.26
N ASP A 54 18.33 -10.24 -0.18
CA ASP A 54 19.04 -10.31 1.11
C ASP A 54 18.82 -9.02 1.93
N LEU A 55 18.74 -7.88 1.25
CA LEU A 55 18.43 -6.59 1.87
C LEU A 55 16.97 -6.57 2.35
N ILE A 56 16.04 -7.09 1.57
CA ILE A 56 14.64 -7.24 1.97
C ILE A 56 14.52 -8.17 3.18
N ASN A 57 15.12 -9.36 3.12
CA ASN A 57 15.06 -10.32 4.23
C ASN A 57 15.70 -9.80 5.53
N SER A 58 16.60 -8.83 5.44
CA SER A 58 17.21 -8.19 6.62
C SER A 58 16.58 -6.85 7.01
N SER A 59 15.61 -6.34 6.25
CA SER A 59 15.05 -5.00 6.42
C SER A 59 14.27 -4.82 7.73
N HIS A 60 13.73 -5.90 8.31
CA HIS A 60 13.10 -5.87 9.64
C HIS A 60 14.06 -5.37 10.72
N LYS A 61 15.38 -5.65 10.61
CA LYS A 61 16.42 -5.20 11.57
C LYS A 61 16.56 -3.69 11.64
N VAL A 62 16.16 -2.98 10.60
CA VAL A 62 16.14 -1.51 10.56
C VAL A 62 14.75 -0.93 10.78
N GLY A 63 13.74 -1.79 10.98
CA GLY A 63 12.40 -1.40 11.36
C GLY A 63 11.40 -1.34 10.21
N VAL A 64 11.61 -2.09 9.14
CA VAL A 64 10.54 -2.40 8.17
C VAL A 64 9.63 -3.45 8.78
N ASP A 65 8.31 -3.23 8.76
CA ASP A 65 7.32 -4.13 9.35
C ASP A 65 6.74 -5.10 8.32
N GLY A 66 6.72 -4.75 7.05
CA GLY A 66 6.17 -5.63 6.03
C GLY A 66 6.48 -5.22 4.60
N VAL A 67 6.02 -6.05 3.67
CA VAL A 67 6.20 -5.86 2.23
C VAL A 67 4.89 -6.06 1.47
N LEU A 68 4.72 -5.30 0.39
CA LEU A 68 3.64 -5.43 -0.57
C LEU A 68 4.23 -5.54 -1.98
N VAL A 69 4.06 -6.67 -2.63
CA VAL A 69 4.54 -6.90 -4.00
C VAL A 69 3.35 -6.82 -4.96
N VAL A 70 3.34 -5.80 -5.82
CA VAL A 70 2.14 -5.41 -6.59
C VAL A 70 1.85 -6.29 -7.81
N ASP A 71 2.85 -7.00 -8.32
CA ASP A 71 2.80 -7.79 -9.57
C ASP A 71 2.92 -9.30 -9.35
N ILE A 72 2.74 -9.77 -8.12
CA ILE A 72 2.60 -11.19 -7.80
C ILE A 72 1.14 -11.49 -7.40
N PRO A 73 0.54 -12.55 -7.96
CA PRO A 73 -0.73 -13.06 -7.46
C PRO A 73 -0.63 -13.41 -5.97
N GLY A 74 -1.57 -12.91 -5.15
CA GLY A 74 -1.51 -13.09 -3.70
C GLY A 74 -1.68 -14.55 -3.23
N GLU A 75 -2.08 -15.46 -4.13
CA GLU A 75 -2.11 -16.91 -3.90
C GLU A 75 -0.70 -17.52 -3.85
N LEU A 76 0.29 -16.83 -4.40
CA LEU A 76 1.66 -17.32 -4.42
C LEU A 76 2.42 -16.86 -3.19
N SER A 77 3.02 -17.81 -2.50
CA SER A 77 3.89 -17.51 -1.36
C SER A 77 5.18 -16.80 -1.82
N LEU A 78 5.51 -15.67 -1.23
CA LEU A 78 6.76 -14.96 -1.49
C LEU A 78 8.01 -15.78 -1.11
N LYS A 79 7.86 -16.79 -0.23
CA LYS A 79 8.92 -17.75 0.09
C LYS A 79 9.44 -18.49 -1.14
N ALA A 80 8.58 -18.80 -2.11
CA ALA A 80 8.96 -19.44 -3.38
C ALA A 80 9.92 -18.56 -4.20
N TYR A 81 9.96 -17.27 -3.94
CA TYR A 81 10.84 -16.30 -4.58
C TYR A 81 12.05 -15.92 -3.72
N GLY A 82 12.23 -16.58 -2.57
CA GLY A 82 13.34 -16.32 -1.66
C GLY A 82 13.14 -15.08 -0.75
N ILE A 83 11.92 -14.56 -0.68
CA ILE A 83 11.51 -13.56 0.31
C ILE A 83 10.86 -14.35 1.44
N ASP A 84 11.69 -14.77 2.39
CA ASP A 84 11.32 -15.66 3.49
C ASP A 84 11.86 -15.08 4.80
N ASN A 85 11.06 -14.22 5.39
CA ASN A 85 11.35 -13.67 6.72
C ASN A 85 10.05 -13.59 7.52
N GLU A 86 9.98 -14.34 8.61
CA GLU A 86 8.81 -14.42 9.49
C GLU A 86 8.58 -13.12 10.29
N ASP A 87 9.58 -12.23 10.35
CA ASP A 87 9.47 -10.91 10.99
C ASP A 87 8.91 -9.82 10.04
N LEU A 88 8.56 -10.18 8.80
CA LEU A 88 7.97 -9.26 7.83
C LEU A 88 6.54 -9.67 7.50
N ASP A 89 5.62 -8.76 7.69
CA ASP A 89 4.25 -8.93 7.23
C ASP A 89 4.15 -8.94 5.69
N ILE A 90 3.31 -9.81 5.17
CA ILE A 90 3.00 -9.90 3.74
C ILE A 90 1.63 -9.27 3.48
N ILE A 91 1.63 -8.09 2.89
CA ILE A 91 0.41 -7.38 2.52
C ILE A 91 -0.02 -7.82 1.12
N SER A 92 -1.23 -8.35 1.01
CA SER A 92 -1.76 -8.82 -0.27
C SER A 92 -2.88 -7.93 -0.79
N LEU A 93 -2.95 -7.86 -2.13
CA LEU A 93 -3.94 -7.09 -2.86
C LEU A 93 -5.15 -7.96 -3.20
N ILE A 94 -6.35 -7.46 -2.92
CA ILE A 94 -7.62 -8.03 -3.38
C ILE A 94 -8.36 -6.97 -4.18
N SER A 95 -8.88 -7.35 -5.35
CA SER A 95 -9.68 -6.48 -6.22
C SER A 95 -11.16 -6.91 -6.23
N PRO A 96 -12.08 -6.04 -6.68
CA PRO A 96 -13.50 -6.42 -6.83
C PRO A 96 -13.74 -7.63 -7.73
N THR A 97 -12.83 -7.88 -8.67
CA THR A 97 -12.92 -9.00 -9.63
C THR A 97 -12.31 -10.30 -9.09
N THR A 98 -11.75 -10.30 -7.89
CA THR A 98 -11.16 -11.52 -7.27
C THR A 98 -12.27 -12.46 -6.83
N SER A 99 -12.24 -13.72 -7.30
CA SER A 99 -13.23 -14.72 -6.91
C SER A 99 -13.08 -15.12 -5.44
N LYS A 100 -14.17 -15.64 -4.85
CA LYS A 100 -14.18 -16.03 -3.43
C LYS A 100 -13.16 -17.10 -3.08
N ASP A 101 -12.94 -18.07 -3.95
CA ASP A 101 -11.95 -19.13 -3.73
C ASP A 101 -10.54 -18.54 -3.70
N ARG A 102 -10.23 -17.64 -4.64
CA ARG A 102 -8.96 -16.92 -4.65
C ARG A 102 -8.77 -16.02 -3.42
N ILE A 103 -9.82 -15.37 -2.95
CA ILE A 103 -9.76 -14.55 -1.73
C ILE A 103 -9.28 -15.40 -0.54
N GLN A 104 -9.77 -16.63 -0.37
CA GLN A 104 -9.35 -17.51 0.71
C GLN A 104 -7.86 -17.90 0.61
N GLU A 105 -7.38 -18.23 -0.59
CA GLU A 105 -5.97 -18.53 -0.83
C GLU A 105 -5.07 -17.33 -0.55
N ILE A 106 -5.46 -16.14 -1.01
CA ILE A 106 -4.74 -14.88 -0.77
C ILE A 106 -4.63 -14.62 0.73
N ILE A 107 -5.74 -14.72 1.45
CA ILE A 107 -5.76 -14.50 2.91
C ILE A 107 -4.83 -15.46 3.65
N SER A 108 -4.76 -16.72 3.21
CA SER A 108 -3.88 -17.72 3.85
C SER A 108 -2.38 -17.41 3.73
N ASN A 109 -2.00 -16.61 2.74
CA ASN A 109 -0.63 -16.17 2.51
C ASN A 109 -0.35 -14.74 3.01
N SER A 110 -1.34 -14.10 3.65
CA SER A 110 -1.27 -12.69 4.03
C SER A 110 -1.12 -12.53 5.54
N SER A 111 -0.43 -11.47 5.94
CA SER A 111 -0.37 -11.00 7.32
C SER A 111 -0.41 -9.47 7.37
N GLY A 112 -0.37 -8.86 8.55
CA GLY A 112 -0.46 -7.41 8.72
C GLY A 112 -1.83 -6.86 8.34
N PHE A 113 -2.09 -6.63 7.07
CA PHE A 113 -3.41 -6.26 6.57
C PHE A 113 -3.67 -6.72 5.12
N ILE A 114 -4.94 -6.75 4.75
CA ILE A 114 -5.38 -6.96 3.35
C ILE A 114 -5.61 -5.58 2.72
N TYR A 115 -5.03 -5.33 1.55
CA TYR A 115 -5.30 -4.13 0.79
C TYR A 115 -6.38 -4.39 -0.27
N TYR A 116 -7.59 -3.94 0.01
CA TYR A 116 -8.70 -4.01 -0.95
C TYR A 116 -8.65 -2.82 -1.90
N ILE A 117 -8.44 -3.09 -3.20
CA ILE A 117 -8.36 -2.07 -4.24
C ILE A 117 -9.78 -1.66 -4.64
N THR A 118 -10.18 -0.41 -4.37
CA THR A 118 -11.42 0.15 -4.88
C THR A 118 -11.18 0.73 -6.27
N LEU A 119 -11.56 0.03 -7.35
CA LEU A 119 -11.34 0.51 -8.73
C LEU A 119 -12.24 1.72 -9.03
N ARG A 120 -11.79 2.93 -8.76
CA ARG A 120 -12.46 4.17 -9.22
C ARG A 120 -11.88 4.58 -10.57
N GLY A 121 -12.68 4.49 -11.65
CA GLY A 121 -12.45 5.35 -12.81
C GLY A 121 -11.54 4.86 -13.94
N VAL A 122 -11.30 3.56 -14.13
CA VAL A 122 -10.56 3.08 -15.33
C VAL A 122 -11.46 2.88 -16.55
N THR A 123 -12.79 2.87 -16.38
CA THR A 123 -13.73 2.55 -17.47
C THR A 123 -14.88 3.55 -17.67
N GLY A 124 -14.71 4.83 -17.27
CA GLY A 124 -15.72 5.87 -17.57
C GLY A 124 -17.09 5.69 -16.85
N SER A 125 -17.29 4.67 -16.04
CA SER A 125 -18.43 4.54 -15.15
C SER A 125 -18.16 5.31 -13.87
N SER A 126 -18.87 6.39 -13.66
CA SER A 126 -18.65 7.36 -12.58
C SER A 126 -19.01 6.87 -11.17
N HIS A 127 -19.46 5.65 -11.01
CA HIS A 127 -19.81 5.07 -9.72
C HIS A 127 -19.37 3.60 -9.68
N LEU A 128 -18.34 3.29 -8.91
CA LEU A 128 -18.25 1.98 -8.27
C LEU A 128 -19.52 1.85 -7.42
N ASP A 129 -20.15 0.71 -7.51
CA ASP A 129 -21.29 0.43 -6.62
C ASP A 129 -20.72 0.32 -5.20
N GLU A 130 -20.89 1.38 -4.40
CA GLU A 130 -20.47 1.44 -3.00
C GLU A 130 -20.94 0.21 -2.24
N LYS A 131 -22.15 -0.27 -2.57
CA LYS A 131 -22.72 -1.49 -2.01
C LYS A 131 -21.94 -2.75 -2.38
N GLU A 132 -21.35 -2.79 -3.56
CA GLU A 132 -20.51 -3.91 -3.96
C GLU A 132 -19.18 -3.91 -3.19
N ILE A 133 -18.55 -2.75 -3.03
CA ILE A 133 -17.34 -2.59 -2.23
C ILE A 133 -17.61 -3.01 -0.78
N GLU A 134 -18.66 -2.46 -0.17
CA GLU A 134 -19.09 -2.78 1.19
C GLU A 134 -19.32 -4.28 1.37
N LYS A 135 -20.11 -4.89 0.45
CA LYS A 135 -20.38 -6.33 0.46
C LYS A 135 -19.11 -7.17 0.39
N ASN A 136 -18.17 -6.80 -0.47
CA ASN A 136 -16.93 -7.55 -0.64
C ASN A 136 -16.03 -7.42 0.59
N ILE A 137 -15.91 -6.22 1.16
CA ILE A 137 -15.13 -6.00 2.39
C ILE A 137 -15.77 -6.75 3.56
N HIS A 138 -17.10 -6.69 3.73
CA HIS A 138 -17.79 -7.49 4.75
C HIS A 138 -17.57 -8.99 4.57
N TYR A 139 -17.56 -9.50 3.32
CA TYR A 139 -17.23 -10.89 3.06
C TYR A 139 -15.82 -11.24 3.52
N ILE A 140 -14.82 -10.43 3.15
CA ILE A 140 -13.43 -10.65 3.57
C ILE A 140 -13.33 -10.64 5.10
N LYS A 141 -13.88 -9.64 5.76
CA LYS A 141 -13.89 -9.54 7.24
C LYS A 141 -14.66 -10.68 7.93
N SER A 142 -15.56 -11.36 7.23
CA SER A 142 -16.25 -12.53 7.79
C SER A 142 -15.42 -13.81 7.82
N ILE A 143 -14.31 -13.85 7.06
CA ILE A 143 -13.47 -15.05 6.91
C ILE A 143 -12.02 -14.86 7.41
N THR A 144 -11.68 -13.66 7.88
CA THR A 144 -10.37 -13.37 8.50
C THR A 144 -10.50 -12.33 9.59
N SER A 145 -9.58 -12.39 10.58
CA SER A 145 -9.37 -11.33 11.57
C SER A 145 -8.30 -10.32 11.12
N THR A 146 -7.63 -10.55 10.00
CA THR A 146 -6.65 -9.63 9.43
C THR A 146 -7.34 -8.33 9.03
N PRO A 147 -6.86 -7.14 9.45
CA PRO A 147 -7.47 -5.87 9.10
C PRO A 147 -7.59 -5.68 7.59
N VAL A 148 -8.65 -5.02 7.13
CA VAL A 148 -8.90 -4.73 5.71
C VAL A 148 -8.82 -3.23 5.48
N MET A 149 -7.80 -2.79 4.75
CA MET A 149 -7.62 -1.41 4.33
C MET A 149 -8.18 -1.21 2.92
N ALA A 150 -9.01 -0.20 2.74
CA ALA A 150 -9.57 0.15 1.43
C ALA A 150 -8.80 1.29 0.80
N GLY A 151 -8.52 1.23 -0.50
CA GLY A 151 -7.81 2.31 -1.18
C GLY A 151 -7.85 2.18 -2.68
N PHE A 152 -7.65 3.25 -3.31
CA PHE A 152 -7.46 3.63 -4.70
C PHE A 152 -8.39 4.79 -5.08
N GLY A 153 -7.77 5.88 -5.55
CA GLY A 153 -8.51 7.06 -6.03
C GLY A 153 -9.19 7.89 -4.95
N ILE A 154 -8.84 7.71 -3.68
CA ILE A 154 -9.36 8.51 -2.55
C ILE A 154 -8.76 9.93 -2.64
N LYS A 155 -9.65 10.95 -2.63
CA LYS A 155 -9.25 12.35 -2.78
C LYS A 155 -9.85 13.28 -1.74
N SER A 156 -10.99 12.90 -1.15
CA SER A 156 -11.77 13.75 -0.27
C SER A 156 -12.00 13.11 1.09
N LYS A 157 -12.36 13.94 2.05
CA LYS A 157 -12.82 13.49 3.38
C LYS A 157 -14.06 12.60 3.30
N ASP A 158 -14.97 12.89 2.38
CA ASP A 158 -16.19 12.10 2.20
C ASP A 158 -15.84 10.67 1.73
N ASP A 159 -14.86 10.53 0.82
CA ASP A 159 -14.36 9.22 0.41
C ASP A 159 -13.79 8.44 1.61
N VAL A 160 -13.02 9.12 2.47
CA VAL A 160 -12.43 8.52 3.67
C VAL A 160 -13.53 8.09 4.64
N GLN A 161 -14.50 8.94 4.94
CA GLN A 161 -15.60 8.64 5.85
C GLN A 161 -16.43 7.46 5.34
N LEU A 162 -16.76 7.44 4.06
CA LEU A 162 -17.49 6.36 3.44
C LEU A 162 -16.76 5.02 3.61
N LEU A 163 -15.50 4.95 3.16
CA LEU A 163 -14.74 3.69 3.20
C LEU A 163 -14.43 3.24 4.63
N SER A 164 -14.16 4.17 5.55
CA SER A 164 -13.94 3.88 6.97
C SER A 164 -15.18 3.35 7.69
N SER A 165 -16.37 3.52 7.12
CA SER A 165 -17.59 2.99 7.73
C SER A 165 -17.69 1.46 7.70
N PHE A 166 -16.97 0.80 6.79
CA PHE A 166 -16.99 -0.66 6.62
C PHE A 166 -15.61 -1.31 6.50
N SER A 167 -14.52 -0.54 6.30
CA SER A 167 -13.13 -1.03 6.35
C SER A 167 -12.45 -0.68 7.67
N ASP A 168 -11.28 -1.26 7.95
CA ASP A 168 -10.50 -0.98 9.16
C ASP A 168 -9.58 0.25 8.98
N GLY A 169 -9.48 0.77 7.76
CA GLY A 169 -8.77 1.98 7.43
C GLY A 169 -8.72 2.24 5.93
N VAL A 170 -8.08 3.34 5.55
CA VAL A 170 -7.99 3.77 4.15
C VAL A 170 -6.55 4.02 3.73
N VAL A 171 -6.26 3.78 2.44
CA VAL A 171 -4.94 4.04 1.84
C VAL A 171 -5.06 5.20 0.87
N ILE A 172 -4.31 6.28 1.12
CA ILE A 172 -4.25 7.47 0.29
C ILE A 172 -2.84 7.56 -0.33
N GLY A 173 -2.74 7.49 -1.64
CA GLY A 173 -1.48 7.52 -2.37
C GLY A 173 -1.28 8.81 -3.17
N SER A 174 -1.89 8.90 -4.35
CA SER A 174 -1.62 9.93 -5.35
C SER A 174 -1.75 11.36 -4.82
N SER A 175 -2.78 11.66 -4.04
CA SER A 175 -2.98 13.01 -3.48
C SER A 175 -1.84 13.44 -2.55
N ILE A 176 -1.31 12.51 -1.73
CA ILE A 176 -0.17 12.78 -0.86
C ILE A 176 1.09 12.98 -1.69
N VAL A 177 1.33 12.14 -2.69
CA VAL A 177 2.50 12.24 -3.58
C VAL A 177 2.50 13.55 -4.37
N GLU A 178 1.33 14.00 -4.86
CA GLU A 178 1.16 15.29 -5.54
C GLU A 178 1.49 16.46 -4.60
N LEU A 179 0.97 16.44 -3.36
CA LEU A 179 1.26 17.48 -2.37
C LEU A 179 2.74 17.51 -1.97
N ILE A 180 3.38 16.36 -1.81
CA ILE A 180 4.82 16.29 -1.56
C ILE A 180 5.58 16.93 -2.72
N HIS A 181 5.23 16.60 -3.96
CA HIS A 181 5.90 17.17 -5.14
C HIS A 181 5.71 18.69 -5.22
N LYS A 182 4.48 19.16 -5.08
CA LYS A 182 4.14 20.60 -5.10
C LYS A 182 4.93 21.40 -4.07
N ASN A 183 5.17 20.81 -2.90
CA ASN A 183 5.82 21.49 -1.77
C ASN A 183 7.32 21.19 -1.65
N SER A 184 7.89 20.39 -2.55
CA SER A 184 9.28 19.94 -2.47
C SER A 184 10.31 21.07 -2.66
N GLU A 185 10.04 22.05 -3.51
CA GLU A 185 10.95 23.14 -3.84
C GLU A 185 11.13 24.12 -2.66
N ASN A 186 10.04 24.53 -2.03
CA ASN A 186 10.05 25.46 -0.91
C ASN A 186 10.18 24.78 0.46
N LYS A 187 10.09 23.45 0.51
CA LYS A 187 10.14 22.62 1.73
C LYS A 187 9.10 23.02 2.77
N ASP A 188 7.97 23.58 2.35
CA ASP A 188 6.85 23.93 3.22
C ASP A 188 5.75 22.86 3.10
N PHE A 189 5.69 21.98 4.08
CA PHE A 189 4.75 20.86 4.11
C PHE A 189 3.51 21.13 4.99
N ARG A 190 3.17 22.39 5.27
CA ARG A 190 1.96 22.73 6.04
C ARG A 190 0.69 22.28 5.33
N GLU A 191 0.58 22.53 4.02
CA GLU A 191 -0.55 22.08 3.22
C GLU A 191 -0.73 20.55 3.26
N LEU A 192 0.36 19.78 3.22
CA LEU A 192 0.33 18.32 3.37
C LEU A 192 -0.14 17.92 4.77
N SER A 193 0.35 18.57 5.80
CA SER A 193 -0.05 18.33 7.19
C SER A 193 -1.53 18.62 7.42
N ASP A 194 -2.02 19.74 6.88
CA ASP A 194 -3.43 20.14 6.96
C ASP A 194 -4.32 19.15 6.20
N TYR A 195 -3.90 18.72 5.00
CA TYR A 195 -4.60 17.71 4.23
C TYR A 195 -4.73 16.40 5.02
N ILE A 196 -3.62 15.86 5.53
CA ILE A 196 -3.64 14.59 6.31
C ILE A 196 -4.52 14.75 7.56
N SER A 197 -4.44 15.90 8.24
CA SER A 197 -5.25 16.17 9.43
C SER A 197 -6.75 16.25 9.11
N SER A 198 -7.11 16.77 7.94
CA SER A 198 -8.50 16.87 7.49
C SER A 198 -9.11 15.50 7.12
N MET A 199 -8.29 14.49 6.86
CA MET A 199 -8.72 13.13 6.49
C MET A 199 -9.03 12.23 7.72
N LYS A 200 -8.70 12.69 8.92
CA LYS A 200 -8.95 11.97 10.19
C LYS A 200 -10.41 12.13 10.70
#